data_bdcd199a46543fd98e93b3bf70ad52f3
#
_entry.id   bdcd199a46543fd98e93b3bf70ad52f3
#
_cell.length_a   1.000
_cell.length_b   1.000
_cell.length_c   1.000
_cell.angle_alpha   90.00
_cell.angle_beta   90.00
_cell.angle_gamma   90.00
#
_symmetry.space_group_name_H-M   'P 1'
#
loop_
_entity.id
_entity.type
_entity.pdbx_description
1 polymer ?
#
loop_
_entity_poly.entity_id
_entity_poly.type
_entity_poly.pdbx_seq_one_letter_code
_entity_poly.pdbx_strand_id
1 'polypeptide(L)'
;MRRLERADALILNGVGLDDFARDAFERAHPGRPVLVATEGLRDKIPYRESSGDTRHGEGAAYNPHLFASPRQASRMVSAIASGLVRLDPDGGRTYEDNGRRLSAALTRLADDIQATVARLPNRA
;
A
#
# COMPACT_ATOMS: atom_id res chain seq x y z
N MET A 1 -4.06 -18.18 10.61
CA MET A 1 -2.63 -18.30 10.98
C MET A 1 -1.80 -19.20 10.07
N ARG A 2 -2.25 -20.37 9.60
CA ARG A 2 -1.45 -21.31 8.76
C ARG A 2 -0.78 -20.71 7.49
N ARG A 3 -1.29 -19.62 6.92
CA ARG A 3 -0.67 -18.98 5.74
C ARG A 3 0.54 -18.13 6.11
N LEU A 4 0.51 -17.46 7.25
CA LEU A 4 1.65 -16.68 7.76
C LEU A 4 2.86 -17.60 8.07
N GLU A 5 2.62 -18.81 8.57
CA GLU A 5 3.67 -19.78 8.91
C GLU A 5 4.46 -20.30 7.70
N ARG A 6 3.93 -20.14 6.50
CA ARG A 6 4.52 -20.62 5.24
C ARG A 6 4.98 -19.50 4.32
N ALA A 7 4.78 -18.25 4.71
CA ALA A 7 5.10 -17.11 3.87
C ALA A 7 6.61 -16.85 3.85
N ASP A 8 7.17 -16.65 2.67
CA ASP A 8 8.59 -16.31 2.47
C ASP A 8 8.86 -14.84 2.69
N ALA A 9 7.83 -14.00 2.56
CA ALA A 9 7.86 -12.57 2.80
C ALA A 9 6.50 -12.08 3.28
N LEU A 10 6.46 -10.94 3.97
CA LEU A 10 5.24 -10.23 4.33
C LEU A 10 5.16 -8.91 3.55
N ILE A 11 3.99 -8.61 2.98
CA ILE A 11 3.71 -7.31 2.37
C ILE A 11 2.70 -6.60 3.25
N LEU A 12 3.06 -5.41 3.71
CA LEU A 12 2.23 -4.55 4.55
C LEU A 12 1.79 -3.30 3.78
N ASN A 13 0.62 -2.80 4.12
CA ASN A 13 0.22 -1.44 3.74
C ASN A 13 1.17 -0.42 4.36
N GLY A 14 1.41 -0.55 5.65
CA GLY A 14 2.16 0.41 6.47
C GLY A 14 1.29 1.54 7.01
N VAL A 15 1.93 2.58 7.52
CA VAL A 15 1.27 3.75 8.14
C VAL A 15 0.36 3.33 9.32
N GLY A 16 0.81 2.36 10.12
CA GLY A 16 0.11 1.91 11.32
C GLY A 16 -1.08 0.98 11.10
N LEU A 17 -1.48 0.69 9.85
CA LEU A 17 -2.69 -0.07 9.57
C LEU A 17 -2.57 -1.55 9.97
N ASP A 18 -1.41 -2.13 9.76
CA ASP A 18 -1.16 -3.57 9.82
C ASP A 18 0.12 -3.94 10.59
N ASP A 19 0.57 -3.06 11.50
CA ASP A 19 1.75 -3.29 12.34
C ASP A 19 1.63 -4.55 13.20
N PHE A 20 0.41 -4.90 13.64
CA PHE A 20 0.14 -6.15 14.37
C PHE A 20 0.53 -7.40 13.56
N ALA A 21 0.41 -7.34 12.22
CA ALA A 21 0.80 -8.44 11.35
C ALA A 21 2.32 -8.55 11.22
N ARG A 22 3.03 -7.40 11.25
CA ARG A 22 4.49 -7.35 11.31
C ARG A 22 5.00 -8.08 12.53
N ASP A 23 4.54 -7.70 13.72
CA ASP A 23 4.97 -8.28 14.99
C ASP A 23 4.72 -9.79 15.04
N ALA A 24 3.58 -10.24 14.53
CA ALA A 24 3.26 -11.66 14.48
C ALA A 24 4.18 -12.43 13.51
N PHE A 25 4.47 -11.82 12.35
CA PHE A 25 5.32 -12.43 11.33
C PHE A 25 6.79 -12.50 11.77
N GLU A 26 7.33 -11.42 12.30
CA GLU A 26 8.72 -11.36 12.76
C GLU A 26 9.00 -12.32 13.93
N ARG A 27 8.02 -12.50 14.84
CA ARG A 27 8.11 -13.53 15.89
C ARG A 27 8.10 -14.96 15.35
N ALA A 28 7.28 -15.20 14.31
CA ALA A 28 7.17 -16.54 13.71
C ALA A 28 8.36 -16.85 12.77
N HIS A 29 8.93 -15.81 12.16
CA HIS A 29 9.95 -15.93 11.11
C HIS A 29 11.04 -14.86 11.27
N PRO A 30 11.90 -14.96 12.29
CA PRO A 30 12.99 -14.02 12.48
C PRO A 30 13.86 -13.91 11.22
N GLY A 31 14.04 -12.69 10.71
CA GLY A 31 14.90 -12.41 9.55
C GLY A 31 14.25 -12.60 8.18
N ARG A 32 12.98 -13.03 8.08
CA ARG A 32 12.28 -13.03 6.80
C ARG A 32 11.90 -11.60 6.38
N PRO A 33 11.92 -11.30 5.07
CA PRO A 33 11.73 -9.94 4.59
C PRO A 33 10.29 -9.43 4.78
N VAL A 34 10.19 -8.14 5.09
CA VAL A 34 8.94 -7.40 5.16
C VAL A 34 9.02 -6.24 4.17
N LEU A 35 8.07 -6.16 3.25
CA LEU A 35 7.91 -5.06 2.31
C LEU A 35 6.78 -4.15 2.79
N VAL A 36 7.00 -2.85 2.80
CA VAL A 36 5.99 -1.86 3.16
C VAL A 36 5.56 -1.10 1.90
N ALA A 37 4.32 -1.30 1.47
CA ALA A 37 3.82 -0.74 0.20
C ALA A 37 3.80 0.79 0.17
N THR A 38 3.66 1.44 1.32
CA THR A 38 3.67 2.90 1.45
C THR A 38 5.05 3.48 1.75
N GLU A 39 6.09 2.65 1.77
CA GLU A 39 7.45 3.13 1.98
C GLU A 39 7.89 4.02 0.81
N GLY A 40 8.50 5.17 1.12
CA GLY A 40 8.95 6.13 0.11
C GLY A 40 7.85 6.98 -0.52
N LEU A 41 6.58 6.80 -0.21
CA LEU A 41 5.52 7.71 -0.66
C LEU A 41 5.67 9.08 -0.01
N ARG A 42 5.77 10.13 -0.84
CA ARG A 42 5.98 11.51 -0.39
C ARG A 42 4.67 12.25 -0.08
N ASP A 43 3.61 11.95 -0.82
CA ASP A 43 2.32 12.67 -0.76
C ASP A 43 1.34 11.94 0.17
N LYS A 44 1.79 11.61 1.38
CA LYS A 44 0.92 11.00 2.41
C LYS A 44 -0.01 12.07 2.97
N ILE A 45 -1.29 11.76 3.05
CA ILE A 45 -2.30 12.66 3.61
C ILE A 45 -2.13 12.64 5.14
N PRO A 46 -1.88 13.80 5.80
CA PRO A 46 -1.83 13.87 7.25
C PRO A 46 -3.15 13.37 7.85
N TYR A 47 -3.06 12.54 8.87
CA TYR A 47 -4.24 12.14 9.64
C TYR A 47 -4.66 13.30 10.54
N ARG A 48 -5.87 13.79 10.33
CA ARG A 48 -6.52 14.70 11.30
C ARG A 48 -7.52 13.87 12.06
N GLU A 49 -7.24 13.61 13.33
CA GLU A 49 -8.24 13.03 14.21
C GLU A 49 -9.49 13.93 14.24
N SER A 50 -10.61 13.41 13.71
CA SER A 50 -11.89 13.89 14.14
C SER A 50 -12.07 13.37 15.57
N SER A 51 -12.15 14.28 16.51
CA SER A 51 -12.28 14.02 17.95
C SER A 51 -13.23 12.85 18.22
N GLY A 52 -12.69 11.70 18.64
CA GLY A 52 -13.45 10.55 19.13
C GLY A 52 -13.11 9.17 18.54
N ASP A 53 -12.31 9.03 17.51
CA ASP A 53 -11.97 7.71 16.94
C ASP A 53 -10.57 7.24 17.39
N THR A 54 -10.52 6.52 18.51
CA THR A 54 -9.30 5.94 19.08
C THR A 54 -8.90 4.61 18.44
N ARG A 55 -9.55 4.19 17.35
CA ARG A 55 -9.30 2.89 16.70
C ARG A 55 -8.00 2.80 15.89
N HIS A 56 -7.40 3.93 15.60
CA HIS A 56 -6.06 3.99 15.00
C HIS A 56 -5.09 4.36 16.11
N GLY A 57 -4.18 3.44 16.47
CA GLY A 57 -3.25 3.59 17.59
C GLY A 57 -2.61 4.97 17.67
N GLU A 58 -2.39 5.43 18.89
CA GLU A 58 -1.74 6.71 19.20
C GLU A 58 -0.46 6.84 18.37
N GLY A 59 -0.42 7.80 17.43
CA GLY A 59 0.77 8.09 16.64
C GLY A 59 0.65 7.95 15.12
N ALA A 60 -0.51 7.63 14.56
CA ALA A 60 -0.68 7.62 13.10
C ALA A 60 -0.58 9.06 12.55
N ALA A 61 0.62 9.46 12.11
CA ALA A 61 0.86 10.78 11.52
C ALA A 61 0.13 10.98 10.17
N TYR A 62 -0.30 9.89 9.52
CA TYR A 62 -0.89 9.89 8.19
C TYR A 62 -2.10 8.96 8.08
N ASN A 63 -3.01 9.30 7.17
CA ASN A 63 -4.17 8.46 6.86
C ASN A 63 -3.70 7.13 6.23
N PRO A 64 -4.00 5.97 6.82
CA PRO A 64 -3.56 4.67 6.31
C PRO A 64 -4.30 4.21 5.06
N HIS A 65 -5.42 4.84 4.70
CA HIS A 65 -6.27 4.44 3.55
C HIS A 65 -5.75 4.97 2.21
N LEU A 66 -4.44 5.09 2.04
CA LEU A 66 -3.81 5.55 0.80
C LEU A 66 -4.17 4.67 -0.41
N PHE A 67 -4.37 3.38 -0.19
CA PHE A 67 -4.80 2.42 -1.22
C PHE A 67 -6.18 2.74 -1.84
N ALA A 68 -7.01 3.53 -1.17
CA ALA A 68 -8.32 3.96 -1.70
C ALA A 68 -8.17 4.98 -2.84
N SER A 69 -7.02 5.64 -2.97
CA SER A 69 -6.70 6.49 -4.11
C SER A 69 -6.02 5.68 -5.20
N PRO A 70 -6.57 5.58 -6.44
CA PRO A 70 -5.93 4.84 -7.52
C PRO A 70 -4.53 5.35 -7.86
N ARG A 71 -4.27 6.66 -7.74
CA ARG A 71 -2.93 7.23 -7.94
C ARG A 71 -1.94 6.76 -6.87
N GLN A 72 -2.35 6.72 -5.61
CA GLN A 72 -1.50 6.21 -4.53
C GLN A 72 -1.32 4.69 -4.65
N ALA A 73 -2.40 3.95 -4.94
CA ALA A 73 -2.34 2.52 -5.18
C ALA A 73 -1.37 2.16 -6.32
N SER A 74 -1.34 2.93 -7.42
CA SER A 74 -0.37 2.74 -8.50
C SER A 74 1.08 2.86 -8.01
N ARG A 75 1.37 3.82 -7.14
CA ARG A 75 2.72 3.98 -6.54
C ARG A 75 3.05 2.82 -5.59
N MET A 76 2.07 2.38 -4.78
CA MET A 76 2.24 1.22 -3.90
C MET A 76 2.54 -0.05 -4.70
N VAL A 77 1.85 -0.27 -5.83
CA VAL A 77 2.11 -1.39 -6.75
C VAL A 77 3.55 -1.35 -7.26
N SER A 78 4.06 -0.18 -7.63
CA SER A 78 5.43 -0.02 -8.08
C SER A 78 6.44 -0.35 -6.97
N ALA A 79 6.18 0.08 -5.74
CA ALA A 79 7.02 -0.22 -4.59
C ALA A 79 7.05 -1.73 -4.29
N ILE A 80 5.88 -2.39 -4.31
CA ILE A 80 5.76 -3.84 -4.12
C ILE A 80 6.51 -4.60 -5.21
N ALA A 81 6.29 -4.26 -6.50
CA ALA A 81 6.95 -4.93 -7.62
C ALA A 81 8.47 -4.82 -7.51
N SER A 82 8.99 -3.62 -7.24
CA SER A 82 10.42 -3.42 -7.02
C SER A 82 10.96 -4.19 -5.81
N GLY A 83 10.17 -4.29 -4.74
CA GLY A 83 10.51 -5.10 -3.57
C GLY A 83 10.62 -6.58 -3.91
N LEU A 84 9.64 -7.12 -4.63
CA LEU A 84 9.62 -8.52 -5.05
C LEU A 84 10.78 -8.87 -5.98
N VAL A 85 11.13 -7.99 -6.92
CA VAL A 85 12.32 -8.17 -7.79
C VAL A 85 13.60 -8.32 -6.98
N ARG A 86 13.75 -7.54 -5.89
CA ARG A 86 14.93 -7.66 -5.02
C ARG A 86 14.95 -8.96 -4.22
N LEU A 87 13.78 -9.48 -3.84
CA LEU A 87 13.68 -10.70 -3.04
C LEU A 87 13.78 -11.98 -3.89
N ASP A 88 13.25 -11.93 -5.09
CA ASP A 88 13.20 -13.04 -6.05
C ASP A 88 13.56 -12.52 -7.45
N PRO A 89 14.87 -12.40 -7.76
CA PRO A 89 15.33 -11.93 -9.06
C PRO A 89 14.90 -12.82 -10.23
N ASP A 90 14.73 -14.12 -10.00
CA ASP A 90 14.32 -15.08 -11.03
C ASP A 90 12.88 -14.81 -11.51
N GLY A 91 12.01 -14.38 -10.60
CA GLY A 91 10.64 -13.92 -10.91
C GLY A 91 10.58 -12.47 -11.40
N GLY A 92 11.69 -11.74 -11.42
CA GLY A 92 11.77 -10.29 -11.61
C GLY A 92 10.97 -9.75 -12.78
N ARG A 93 11.14 -10.35 -13.98
CA ARG A 93 10.41 -9.96 -15.19
C ARG A 93 8.88 -10.05 -15.01
N THR A 94 8.41 -11.10 -14.35
CA THR A 94 6.99 -11.31 -14.09
C THR A 94 6.44 -10.22 -13.15
N TYR A 95 7.18 -9.90 -12.09
CA TYR A 95 6.78 -8.85 -11.15
C TYR A 95 6.75 -7.48 -11.80
N GLU A 96 7.74 -7.14 -12.61
CA GLU A 96 7.77 -5.88 -13.35
C GLU A 96 6.63 -5.75 -14.35
N ASP A 97 6.38 -6.80 -15.17
CA ASP A 97 5.32 -6.79 -16.16
C ASP A 97 3.95 -6.67 -15.53
N ASN A 98 3.69 -7.40 -14.45
CA ASN A 98 2.46 -7.31 -13.70
C ASN A 98 2.31 -5.94 -13.03
N GLY A 99 3.36 -5.43 -12.41
CA GLY A 99 3.40 -4.12 -11.79
C GLY A 99 3.08 -3.01 -12.79
N ARG A 100 3.72 -3.01 -13.97
CA ARG A 100 3.45 -2.03 -15.04
C ARG A 100 2.00 -2.08 -15.51
N ARG A 101 1.46 -3.29 -15.75
CA ARG A 101 0.07 -3.44 -16.21
C ARG A 101 -0.94 -2.93 -15.18
N LEU A 102 -0.77 -3.28 -13.92
CA LEU A 102 -1.67 -2.85 -12.85
C LEU A 102 -1.55 -1.35 -12.60
N SER A 103 -0.34 -0.80 -12.55
CA SER A 103 -0.11 0.64 -12.39
C SER A 103 -0.75 1.45 -13.51
N ALA A 104 -0.63 0.99 -14.77
CA ALA A 104 -1.29 1.63 -15.90
C ALA A 104 -2.82 1.59 -15.81
N ALA A 105 -3.40 0.48 -15.34
CA ALA A 105 -4.84 0.37 -15.14
C ALA A 105 -5.34 1.32 -14.03
N LEU A 106 -4.61 1.39 -12.91
CA LEU A 106 -4.93 2.31 -11.80
C LEU A 106 -4.79 3.78 -12.20
N THR A 107 -3.81 4.12 -13.02
CA THR A 107 -3.65 5.48 -13.54
C THR A 107 -4.83 5.87 -14.43
N ARG A 108 -5.24 4.99 -15.36
CA ARG A 108 -6.43 5.22 -16.17
C ARG A 108 -7.68 5.39 -15.32
N LEU A 109 -7.89 4.54 -14.31
CA LEU A 109 -9.00 4.68 -13.38
C LEU A 109 -9.00 6.05 -12.67
N ALA A 110 -7.83 6.52 -12.23
CA ALA A 110 -7.71 7.83 -11.62
C ALA A 110 -8.12 8.97 -12.57
N ASP A 111 -7.72 8.87 -13.84
CA ASP A 111 -8.05 9.87 -14.87
C ASP A 111 -9.54 9.84 -15.20
N ASP A 112 -10.16 8.66 -15.30
CA ASP A 112 -11.59 8.48 -15.52
C ASP A 112 -12.43 9.05 -14.37
N ILE A 113 -12.02 8.80 -13.11
CA ILE A 113 -12.65 9.38 -11.93
C ILE A 113 -12.55 10.91 -11.99
N GLN A 114 -11.37 11.45 -12.27
CA GLN A 114 -11.16 12.89 -12.36
C GLN A 114 -12.02 13.53 -13.46
N ALA A 115 -12.07 12.91 -14.64
CA ALA A 115 -12.90 13.36 -15.73
C ALA A 115 -14.40 13.32 -15.41
N THR A 116 -14.83 12.28 -14.67
CA THR A 116 -16.22 12.15 -14.23
C THR A 116 -16.59 13.23 -13.22
N VAL A 117 -15.75 13.44 -12.22
CA VAL A 117 -15.97 14.46 -11.17
C VAL A 117 -15.99 15.86 -11.78
N ALA A 118 -15.12 16.15 -12.77
CA ALA A 118 -15.07 17.45 -13.43
C ALA A 118 -16.36 17.81 -14.20
N ARG A 119 -17.19 16.81 -14.53
CA ARG A 119 -18.50 17.01 -15.20
C ARG A 119 -19.64 17.24 -14.23
N LEU A 120 -19.43 17.01 -12.95
CA LEU A 120 -20.47 17.22 -11.93
C LEU A 120 -20.69 18.72 -11.74
N PRO A 121 -21.96 19.18 -11.63
CA PRO A 121 -22.23 20.57 -11.34
C PRO A 121 -21.63 20.93 -9.97
N ASN A 122 -20.87 22.01 -9.94
CA ASN A 122 -20.29 22.55 -8.71
C ASN A 122 -21.46 22.94 -7.78
N ARG A 123 -21.73 22.12 -6.78
CA ARG A 123 -22.66 22.44 -5.71
C ARG A 123 -21.83 23.03 -4.57
N ALA A 124 -21.55 24.34 -4.67
CA ALA A 124 -21.06 25.11 -3.55
C ALA A 124 -22.17 25.29 -2.53
#